data_c9c5c0bd469a30d1444306a0f2ef55ad
#
_entry.id   c9c5c0bd469a30d1444306a0f2ef55ad
#
_cell.length_a   1.000
_cell.length_b   1.000
_cell.length_c   1.000
_cell.angle_alpha   90.00
_cell.angle_beta   90.00
_cell.angle_gamma   90.00
#
_symmetry.space_group_name_H-M   'P 1'
#
loop_
_entity.id
_entity.type
_entity.pdbx_description
1 polymer ?
#
loop_
_entity_poly.entity_id
_entity_poly.type
_entity_poly.pdbx_seq_one_letter_code
_entity_poly.pdbx_strand_id
1 'polypeptide(L)'
;MKYKGAAIQYDCHFMDKEKNLAALTNLVRQAAAQGAKLIVLPEMCATGYYFESMEQAAKMAESVVNGQTVGLLENLAKELDCYLVAGLPELDGERLYNSAVLIGPDGLIGRHRKMHHYVPDST
;
A
#
# COMPACT_ATOMS: atom_id res chain seq x y z
N MET A 1 20.12 19.80 -2.36
CA MET A 1 19.94 18.71 -1.42
C MET A 1 19.60 17.43 -2.15
N LYS A 2 20.27 16.37 -1.80
CA LYS A 2 20.05 15.10 -2.48
C LYS A 2 19.34 14.15 -1.57
N TYR A 3 18.33 13.48 -2.11
CA TYR A 3 17.61 12.45 -1.38
C TYR A 3 17.85 11.12 -2.05
N LYS A 4 18.00 10.09 -1.25
CA LYS A 4 18.11 8.75 -1.76
C LYS A 4 16.73 8.12 -1.80
N GLY A 5 16.36 7.62 -2.94
CA GLY A 5 15.10 6.91 -3.10
C GLY A 5 15.32 5.43 -3.33
N ALA A 6 14.31 4.64 -3.07
CA ALA A 6 14.33 3.20 -3.31
C ALA A 6 12.98 2.75 -3.86
N ALA A 7 13.01 1.83 -4.79
CA ALA A 7 11.81 1.17 -5.26
C ALA A 7 11.91 -0.30 -4.86
N ILE A 8 10.90 -0.79 -4.17
CA ILE A 8 10.87 -2.16 -3.70
C ILE A 8 10.21 -3.04 -4.74
N GLN A 9 10.89 -4.12 -5.10
CA GLN A 9 10.32 -5.14 -5.98
C GLN A 9 10.07 -6.38 -5.15
N TYR A 10 8.84 -6.83 -5.15
CA TYR A 10 8.43 -7.98 -4.37
C TYR A 10 7.24 -8.64 -5.04
N ASP A 11 7.32 -9.97 -5.21
CA ASP A 11 6.19 -10.73 -5.73
C ASP A 11 5.22 -10.98 -4.61
N CYS A 12 4.19 -10.15 -4.52
CA CYS A 12 3.20 -10.27 -3.47
C CYS A 12 2.40 -11.55 -3.61
N HIS A 13 2.17 -12.21 -2.49
CA HIS A 13 1.37 -13.42 -2.46
C HIS A 13 -0.10 -13.04 -2.55
N PHE A 14 -0.81 -13.65 -3.48
CA PHE A 14 -2.20 -13.32 -3.71
C PHE A 14 -3.04 -13.57 -2.45
N MET A 15 -3.75 -12.52 -2.03
CA MET A 15 -4.65 -12.55 -0.87
C MET A 15 -4.03 -13.00 0.46
N ASP A 16 -2.71 -12.86 0.59
CA ASP A 16 -2.03 -13.18 1.85
C ASP A 16 -1.45 -11.90 2.44
N LYS A 17 -2.32 -11.10 3.04
CA LYS A 17 -1.96 -9.78 3.54
C LYS A 17 -0.90 -9.83 4.62
N GLU A 18 -1.02 -10.74 5.57
CA GLU A 18 -0.06 -10.84 6.66
C GLU A 18 1.34 -11.13 6.17
N LYS A 19 1.47 -12.10 5.26
CA LYS A 19 2.75 -12.48 4.71
C LYS A 19 3.36 -11.34 3.89
N ASN A 20 2.52 -10.68 3.07
CA ASN A 20 2.97 -9.57 2.26
C ASN A 20 3.43 -8.40 3.12
N LEU A 21 2.67 -8.05 4.15
CA LEU A 21 3.04 -6.95 5.03
C LEU A 21 4.32 -7.23 5.80
N ALA A 22 4.51 -8.47 6.26
CA ALA A 22 5.73 -8.83 6.95
C ALA A 22 6.95 -8.72 6.03
N ALA A 23 6.83 -9.20 4.80
CA ALA A 23 7.93 -9.12 3.83
C ALA A 23 8.24 -7.68 3.45
N LEU A 24 7.19 -6.88 3.21
CA LEU A 24 7.37 -5.48 2.85
C LEU A 24 7.97 -4.67 3.98
N THR A 25 7.60 -4.96 5.23
CA THR A 25 8.18 -4.31 6.40
C THR A 25 9.69 -4.53 6.44
N ASN A 26 10.13 -5.76 6.23
CA ASN A 26 11.56 -6.06 6.18
C ASN A 26 12.27 -5.30 5.07
N LEU A 27 11.68 -5.26 3.89
CA LEU A 27 12.29 -4.58 2.74
C LEU A 27 12.36 -3.07 2.96
N VAL A 28 11.32 -2.48 3.57
CA VAL A 28 11.31 -1.06 3.91
C VAL A 28 12.42 -0.76 4.93
N ARG A 29 12.56 -1.59 5.93
CA ARG A 29 13.63 -1.40 6.93
C ARG A 29 15.02 -1.49 6.30
N GLN A 30 15.21 -2.42 5.37
CA GLN A 30 16.49 -2.56 4.68
C GLN A 30 16.79 -1.32 3.83
N ALA A 31 15.79 -0.81 3.11
CA ALA A 31 15.97 0.37 2.28
C ALA A 31 16.30 1.60 3.15
N ALA A 32 15.59 1.77 4.24
CA ALA A 32 15.83 2.89 5.17
C ALA A 32 17.22 2.79 5.80
N ALA A 33 17.65 1.58 6.13
CA ALA A 33 19.00 1.37 6.69
C ALA A 33 20.10 1.76 5.70
N GLN A 34 19.81 1.71 4.41
CA GLN A 34 20.74 2.15 3.37
C GLN A 34 20.61 3.65 3.08
N GLY A 35 19.82 4.36 3.84
CA GLY A 35 19.69 5.82 3.72
C GLY A 35 18.55 6.29 2.83
N ALA A 36 17.67 5.41 2.38
CA ALA A 36 16.55 5.83 1.55
C ALA A 36 15.56 6.68 2.35
N LYS A 37 15.15 7.80 1.78
CA LYS A 37 14.19 8.70 2.39
C LYS A 37 12.83 8.66 1.71
N LEU A 38 12.79 8.18 0.47
CA LEU A 38 11.55 7.97 -0.26
C LEU A 38 11.56 6.52 -0.74
N ILE A 39 10.58 5.76 -0.31
CA ILE A 39 10.51 4.33 -0.63
C ILE A 39 9.18 4.05 -1.31
N VAL A 40 9.25 3.53 -2.54
CA VAL A 40 8.06 3.21 -3.33
C VAL A 40 7.83 1.71 -3.27
N LEU A 41 6.66 1.34 -2.80
CA LEU A 41 6.24 -0.06 -2.68
C LEU A 41 5.46 -0.50 -3.92
N PRO A 42 5.42 -1.80 -4.20
CA PRO A 42 4.63 -2.29 -5.33
C PRO A 42 3.15 -1.94 -5.19
N GLU A 43 2.49 -1.77 -6.32
CA GLU A 43 1.06 -1.52 -6.33
C GLU A 43 0.33 -2.75 -5.80
N MET A 44 -0.73 -2.54 -5.02
CA MET A 44 -1.49 -3.61 -4.35
C MET A 44 -0.61 -4.49 -3.47
N CYS A 45 0.37 -3.86 -2.82
CA CYS A 45 1.46 -4.59 -2.20
C CYS A 45 1.07 -5.51 -1.06
N ALA A 46 -0.02 -5.24 -0.36
CA ALA A 46 -0.42 -6.09 0.75
C ALA A 46 -1.22 -7.31 0.32
N THR A 47 -1.87 -7.26 -0.82
CA THR A 47 -2.85 -8.27 -1.19
C THR A 47 -2.51 -9.04 -2.46
N GLY A 48 -1.48 -8.62 -3.21
CA GLY A 48 -1.26 -9.07 -4.55
C GLY A 48 -2.08 -8.26 -5.52
N TYR A 49 -1.80 -8.38 -6.80
CA TYR A 49 -2.40 -7.48 -7.76
C TYR A 49 -3.72 -7.98 -8.34
N TYR A 50 -3.87 -9.27 -8.49
CA TYR A 50 -4.97 -9.82 -9.27
C TYR A 50 -6.12 -10.29 -8.37
N PHE A 51 -7.32 -9.86 -8.70
CA PHE A 51 -8.53 -10.35 -8.05
C PHE A 51 -9.44 -10.98 -9.10
N GLU A 52 -10.00 -12.12 -8.78
CA GLU A 52 -10.92 -12.79 -9.68
C GLU A 52 -12.32 -12.20 -9.65
N SER A 53 -12.67 -11.48 -8.58
CA SER A 53 -14.02 -10.95 -8.45
C SER A 53 -14.05 -9.73 -7.54
N MET A 54 -15.15 -8.99 -7.61
CA MET A 54 -15.41 -7.88 -6.70
C MET A 54 -15.47 -8.36 -5.25
N GLU A 55 -15.95 -9.57 -5.06
CA GLU A 55 -16.07 -10.13 -3.73
C GLU A 55 -14.71 -10.33 -3.10
N GLN A 56 -13.74 -10.85 -3.86
CA GLN A 56 -12.38 -11.01 -3.37
C GLN A 56 -11.74 -9.65 -3.08
N ALA A 57 -11.93 -8.69 -3.97
CA ALA A 57 -11.40 -7.36 -3.78
C ALA A 57 -12.00 -6.71 -2.52
N ALA A 58 -13.30 -6.88 -2.31
CA ALA A 58 -13.96 -6.31 -1.14
C ALA A 58 -13.43 -6.91 0.17
N LYS A 59 -13.12 -8.20 0.18
CA LYS A 59 -12.57 -8.84 1.37
C LYS A 59 -11.22 -8.29 1.77
N MET A 60 -10.42 -7.88 0.81
CA MET A 60 -9.06 -7.43 1.07
C MET A 60 -8.94 -5.91 1.13
N ALA A 61 -9.98 -5.20 0.71
CA ALA A 61 -9.94 -3.74 0.68
C ALA A 61 -10.00 -3.16 2.10
N GLU A 62 -9.40 -2.00 2.25
CA GLU A 62 -9.30 -1.33 3.53
C GLU A 62 -9.69 0.13 3.42
N SER A 63 -10.12 0.69 4.54
CA SER A 63 -10.23 2.14 4.65
C SER A 63 -8.82 2.73 4.70
N VAL A 64 -8.59 3.80 3.96
CA VAL A 64 -7.30 4.47 4.01
C VAL A 64 -7.07 5.12 5.38
N VAL A 65 -8.13 5.59 6.01
CA VAL A 65 -8.01 6.28 7.30
C VAL A 65 -7.78 5.32 8.46
N ASN A 66 -8.49 4.19 8.46
CA ASN A 66 -8.47 3.27 9.59
C ASN A 66 -7.92 1.89 9.29
N GLY A 67 -7.43 1.68 8.09
CA GLY A 67 -7.03 0.34 7.66
C GLY A 67 -5.71 -0.13 8.25
N GLN A 68 -5.52 -1.42 8.24
CA GLN A 68 -4.34 -2.08 8.76
C GLN A 68 -3.07 -1.69 8.00
N THR A 69 -3.14 -1.67 6.68
CA THR A 69 -1.97 -1.41 5.84
C THR A 69 -1.46 0.02 6.03
N VAL A 70 -2.35 1.00 5.95
CA VAL A 70 -1.93 2.39 6.12
C VAL A 70 -1.42 2.62 7.53
N GLY A 71 -2.06 2.03 8.54
CA GLY A 71 -1.61 2.16 9.93
C GLY A 71 -0.20 1.62 10.12
N LEU A 72 0.09 0.45 9.55
CA LEU A 72 1.43 -0.13 9.61
C LEU A 72 2.45 0.78 8.92
N LEU A 73 2.12 1.28 7.74
CA LEU A 73 3.03 2.14 6.99
C LEU A 73 3.25 3.48 7.67
N GLU A 74 2.23 4.03 8.34
CA GLU A 74 2.39 5.24 9.13
C GLU A 74 3.38 5.03 10.26
N ASN A 75 3.29 3.91 10.95
CA ASN A 75 4.21 3.59 12.03
C ASN A 75 5.65 3.43 11.51
N LEU A 76 5.82 2.76 10.38
CA LEU A 76 7.13 2.60 9.77
C LEU A 76 7.73 3.92 9.33
N ALA A 77 6.94 4.77 8.68
CA ALA A 77 7.41 6.06 8.22
C ALA A 77 7.87 6.93 9.38
N LYS A 78 7.14 6.90 10.48
CA LYS A 78 7.49 7.63 11.68
C LYS A 78 8.75 7.09 12.32
N GLU A 79 8.82 5.77 12.48
CA GLU A 79 9.96 5.12 13.11
C GLU A 79 11.25 5.35 12.31
N LEU A 80 11.16 5.25 10.98
CA LEU A 80 12.33 5.29 10.10
C LEU A 80 12.60 6.68 9.53
N ASP A 81 11.75 7.64 9.84
CA ASP A 81 11.85 9.03 9.35
C ASP A 81 11.96 9.06 7.83
N CYS A 82 10.97 8.48 7.16
CA CYS A 82 10.96 8.38 5.71
C CYS A 82 9.57 8.58 5.14
N TYR A 83 9.51 8.64 3.80
CA TYR A 83 8.26 8.77 3.06
C TYR A 83 8.02 7.48 2.30
N LEU A 84 6.79 7.00 2.35
CA LEU A 84 6.39 5.76 1.69
C LEU A 84 5.29 6.03 0.68
N VAL A 85 5.38 5.41 -0.48
CA VAL A 85 4.32 5.42 -1.48
C VAL A 85 3.85 3.98 -1.64
N ALA A 86 2.56 3.74 -1.51
CA ALA A 86 2.00 2.40 -1.61
C ALA A 86 0.66 2.42 -2.33
N GLY A 87 0.37 1.34 -3.04
CA GLY A 87 -0.92 1.15 -3.67
C GLY A 87 -1.69 0.05 -2.96
N LEU A 88 -2.99 0.26 -2.77
CA LEU A 88 -3.82 -0.73 -2.09
C LEU A 88 -5.27 -0.64 -2.56
N PRO A 89 -6.02 -1.75 -2.41
CA PRO A 89 -7.46 -1.69 -2.65
C PRO A 89 -8.11 -0.96 -1.47
N GLU A 90 -8.81 0.10 -1.78
CA GLU A 90 -9.46 0.93 -0.77
C GLU A 90 -10.96 0.71 -0.79
N LEU A 91 -11.55 0.55 0.40
CA LEU A 91 -12.98 0.50 0.55
C LEU A 91 -13.45 1.80 1.21
N ASP A 92 -14.36 2.50 0.55
CA ASP A 92 -14.98 3.69 1.12
C ASP A 92 -16.49 3.52 0.97
N GLY A 93 -17.15 3.18 2.07
CA GLY A 93 -18.55 2.81 2.03
C GLY A 93 -18.73 1.55 1.20
N GLU A 94 -19.48 1.66 0.10
CA GLU A 94 -19.70 0.52 -0.79
C GLU A 94 -18.85 0.60 -2.06
N ARG A 95 -17.95 1.56 -2.12
CA ARG A 95 -17.14 1.77 -3.32
C ARG A 95 -15.73 1.25 -3.15
N LEU A 96 -15.22 0.62 -4.20
CA LEU A 96 -13.87 0.12 -4.24
C LEU A 96 -13.01 0.98 -5.16
N TYR A 97 -11.82 1.28 -4.71
CA TYR A 97 -10.84 2.05 -5.48
C TYR A 97 -9.50 1.35 -5.47
N ASN A 98 -8.74 1.60 -6.52
CA ASN A 98 -7.32 1.28 -6.52
C ASN A 98 -6.63 2.59 -6.13
N SER A 99 -6.11 2.65 -4.92
CA SER A 99 -5.60 3.89 -4.35
C SER A 99 -4.11 3.86 -4.15
N ALA A 100 -3.48 5.00 -4.43
CA ALA A 100 -2.09 5.22 -4.07
C ALA A 100 -2.05 6.20 -2.91
N VAL A 101 -1.25 5.90 -1.90
CA VAL A 101 -1.12 6.75 -0.73
C VAL A 101 0.32 7.21 -0.58
N LEU A 102 0.49 8.44 -0.10
CA LEU A 102 1.78 8.98 0.28
C LEU A 102 1.76 9.19 1.79
N ILE A 103 2.70 8.57 2.46
CA ILE A 103 2.79 8.59 3.91
C ILE A 103 4.15 9.12 4.31
N GLY A 104 4.17 10.06 5.24
CA GLY A 104 5.40 10.62 5.76
C GLY A 104 5.54 10.37 7.25
N PRO A 105 6.61 10.92 7.86
CA PRO A 105 6.86 10.73 9.29
C PRO A 105 5.74 11.21 10.19
N ASP A 106 4.92 12.14 9.71
CA ASP A 106 3.80 12.67 10.48
C ASP A 106 2.46 12.03 10.12
N GLY A 107 2.47 10.99 9.29
CA GLY A 107 1.28 10.26 8.92
C GLY A 107 0.91 10.40 7.45
N LEU A 108 -0.33 10.08 7.14
CA LEU A 108 -0.85 10.12 5.78
C LEU A 108 -0.86 11.55 5.25
N ILE A 109 -0.20 11.76 4.12
CA ILE A 109 -0.12 13.07 3.48
C ILE A 109 -1.20 13.23 2.43
N GLY A 110 -1.42 12.19 1.62
CA GLY A 110 -2.38 12.28 0.55
C GLY A 110 -2.72 10.93 -0.05
N ARG A 111 -3.72 10.95 -0.89
CA ARG A 111 -4.25 9.76 -1.53
C ARG A 111 -4.72 10.12 -2.93
N HIS A 112 -4.41 9.22 -3.88
CA HIS A 112 -4.93 9.33 -5.23
C HIS A 112 -5.77 8.10 -5.51
N ARG A 113 -7.02 8.28 -5.83
CA ARG A 113 -7.94 7.19 -6.11
C ARG A 113 -8.10 7.01 -7.61
N LYS A 114 -8.00 5.75 -8.04
CA LYS A 114 -8.34 5.39 -9.39
C LYS A 114 -9.57 4.50 -9.28
N MET A 115 -10.61 4.83 -10.02
CA MET A 115 -11.83 4.05 -9.95
C MET A 115 -11.55 2.63 -10.40
N HIS A 116 -12.06 1.69 -9.61
CA HIS A 116 -11.84 0.31 -9.89
C HIS A 116 -12.86 -0.17 -10.87
N HIS A 117 -12.45 -0.49 -12.07
CA HIS A 117 -13.33 -0.97 -13.11
C HIS A 117 -13.47 -2.47 -13.10
N TYR A 118 -13.78 -3.02 -11.99
CA TYR A 118 -14.10 -4.35 -11.89
C TYR A 118 -15.44 -4.56 -12.12
N VAL A 119 -16.08 -3.95 -12.87
CA VAL A 119 -17.44 -4.12 -13.04
C VAL A 119 -17.69 -5.23 -13.90
N PRO A 120 -18.19 -6.22 -13.45
CA PRO A 120 -18.62 -7.25 -14.29
C PRO A 120 -19.67 -6.68 -15.15
N ASP A 121 -19.57 -6.36 -15.81
CA ASP A 121 -20.42 -6.06 -16.35
C ASP A 121 -21.39 -5.78 -16.30
N SER A 122 -21.63 -5.35 -16.23
CA SER A 122 -22.43 -5.19 -16.03
C SER A 122 -23.22 -4.99 -16.56
N THR A 123 -23.27 -4.93 -16.73
CA THR A 123 -23.75 -4.80 -17.18
C THR A 123 -24.15 -4.68 -17.47
#